data_cdb64d7c8f0f8a70c80dbe06550e252b
#
_entry.id   cdb64d7c8f0f8a70c80dbe06550e252b
#
_cell.length_a   1.000
_cell.length_b   1.000
_cell.length_c   1.000
_cell.angle_alpha   90.00
_cell.angle_beta   90.00
_cell.angle_gamma   90.00
#
_symmetry.space_group_name_H-M   'P 1'
#
loop_
_entity.id
_entity.type
_entity.pdbx_description
1 polymer ?
#
loop_
_entity_poly.entity_id
_entity_poly.type
_entity_poly.pdbx_seq_one_letter_code
_entity_poly.pdbx_strand_id
1 'polypeptide(L)'
;DLRMSRGLGDVYKRQHKEDGSVEIADDYRIEYLRKHIAEMEKAIENGVDVMGYTVWGCIDLVSASTAQMSKRYGMIYVDRNDDGSGTLKRWKKKSFGWYQNVIAKNGREL
;
A
#
# COMPACT_ATOMS: atom_id res chain seq x y z
N ASP A 1 6.17 10.24 -2.00
CA ASP A 1 6.82 10.91 -0.88
C ASP A 1 7.98 10.06 -0.34
N LEU A 2 9.19 10.66 -0.30
CA LEU A 2 10.38 10.00 0.21
C LEU A 2 10.27 9.58 1.68
N ARG A 3 9.47 10.29 2.46
CA ARG A 3 9.23 9.94 3.87
C ARG A 3 8.47 8.63 3.98
N MET A 4 7.53 8.39 3.10
CA MET A 4 6.77 7.14 3.09
C MET A 4 7.64 5.96 2.69
N SER A 5 8.67 6.18 1.87
CA SER A 5 9.60 5.13 1.48
C SER A 5 10.69 4.84 2.51
N ARG A 6 10.84 5.70 3.53
CA ARG A 6 11.85 5.56 4.58
C ARG A 6 11.21 5.08 5.89
N GLY A 7 11.58 3.90 6.33
CA GLY A 7 11.23 3.41 7.66
C GLY A 7 9.79 2.98 7.89
N LEU A 8 8.92 3.03 6.89
CA LEU A 8 7.55 2.57 7.04
C LEU A 8 7.38 1.06 6.92
N GLY A 9 8.40 0.36 6.46
CA GLY A 9 8.38 -1.10 6.36
C GLY A 9 8.15 -1.81 7.70
N ASP A 10 8.55 -1.19 8.79
CA ASP A 10 8.46 -1.76 10.14
C ASP A 10 7.26 -1.25 10.95
N VAL A 11 6.45 -0.36 10.37
CA VAL A 11 5.37 0.30 11.11
C VAL A 11 4.15 -0.60 11.30
N TYR A 12 3.94 -1.58 10.45
CA TYR A 12 2.80 -2.47 10.58
C TYR A 12 3.20 -3.83 11.12
N LYS A 13 2.28 -4.44 11.87
CA LYS A 13 2.48 -5.75 12.48
C LYS A 13 1.80 -6.83 11.64
N ARG A 14 2.52 -7.92 11.43
CA ARG A 14 1.93 -9.15 10.94
C ARG A 14 1.31 -9.91 12.10
N GLN A 15 0.07 -10.34 11.91
CA GLN A 15 -0.59 -11.22 12.87
C GLN A 15 -0.91 -12.56 12.20
N HIS A 16 -0.36 -13.63 12.74
CA HIS A 16 -0.70 -14.98 12.33
C HIS A 16 -2.00 -15.41 13.02
N LYS A 17 -2.99 -15.80 12.22
CA LYS A 17 -4.25 -16.32 12.74
C LYS A 17 -4.16 -17.83 12.89
N GLU A 18 -5.04 -18.40 13.73
CA GLU A 18 -5.10 -19.84 13.98
C GLU A 18 -5.38 -20.66 12.72
N ASP A 19 -6.06 -20.09 11.73
CA ASP A 19 -6.36 -20.72 10.44
C ASP A 19 -5.18 -20.71 9.46
N GLY A 20 -4.01 -20.24 9.89
CA GLY A 20 -2.81 -20.14 9.06
C GLY A 20 -2.75 -18.91 8.17
N SER A 21 -3.77 -18.06 8.18
CA SER A 21 -3.73 -16.79 7.46
C SER A 21 -2.89 -15.75 8.19
N VAL A 22 -2.46 -14.72 7.46
CA VAL A 22 -1.69 -13.61 8.01
C VAL A 22 -2.45 -12.32 7.78
N GLU A 23 -2.67 -11.56 8.85
CA GLU A 23 -3.27 -10.24 8.77
C GLU A 23 -2.18 -9.18 8.83
N ILE A 24 -2.23 -8.24 7.90
CA ILE A 24 -1.28 -7.13 7.81
C ILE A 24 -2.08 -5.84 7.77
N ALA A 25 -2.06 -5.11 8.89
CA ALA A 25 -2.75 -3.84 9.04
C ALA A 25 -1.80 -2.70 8.68
N ASP A 26 -1.89 -2.22 7.47
CA ASP A 26 -1.10 -1.09 6.96
C ASP A 26 -1.94 0.20 6.91
N ASP A 27 -2.50 0.58 8.05
CA ASP A 27 -3.36 1.76 8.17
C ASP A 27 -2.67 3.06 7.73
N TYR A 28 -1.36 3.17 7.90
CA TYR A 28 -0.59 4.32 7.43
C TYR A 28 -0.69 4.51 5.92
N ARG A 29 -0.71 3.40 5.14
CA ARG A 29 -0.85 3.46 3.68
C ARG A 29 -2.26 3.90 3.29
N ILE A 30 -3.26 3.39 3.98
CA ILE A 30 -4.66 3.78 3.78
C ILE A 30 -4.81 5.29 4.02
N GLU A 31 -4.26 5.79 5.12
CA GLU A 31 -4.34 7.20 5.48
C GLU A 31 -3.61 8.09 4.47
N TYR A 32 -2.44 7.67 4.04
CA TYR A 32 -1.67 8.37 3.00
C TYR A 32 -2.47 8.49 1.69
N LEU A 33 -3.01 7.39 1.21
CA LEU A 33 -3.79 7.36 -0.03
C LEU A 33 -5.10 8.13 0.11
N ARG A 34 -5.78 8.01 1.25
CA ARG A 34 -7.01 8.76 1.53
C ARG A 34 -6.78 10.26 1.41
N LYS A 35 -5.73 10.77 2.02
CA LYS A 35 -5.38 12.19 1.97
C LYS A 35 -5.07 12.65 0.54
N HIS A 36 -4.31 11.86 -0.21
CA HIS A 36 -3.98 12.18 -1.59
C HIS A 36 -5.21 12.21 -2.50
N ILE A 37 -6.10 11.22 -2.37
CA ILE A 37 -7.31 11.14 -3.16
C ILE A 37 -8.26 12.28 -2.81
N ALA A 38 -8.37 12.65 -1.53
CA ALA A 38 -9.17 13.79 -1.09
C ALA A 38 -8.67 15.11 -1.69
N GLU A 39 -7.35 15.31 -1.74
CA GLU A 39 -6.77 16.50 -2.38
C GLU A 39 -6.96 16.49 -3.90
N MET A 40 -6.92 15.33 -4.52
CA MET A 40 -7.22 15.17 -5.94
C MET A 40 -8.66 15.58 -6.26
N GLU A 41 -9.62 15.20 -5.41
CA GLU A 41 -11.02 15.61 -5.54
C GLU A 41 -11.15 17.13 -5.51
N LYS A 42 -10.48 17.80 -4.57
CA LYS A 42 -10.46 19.26 -4.50
C LYS A 42 -9.87 19.89 -5.77
N ALA A 43 -8.82 19.31 -6.30
CA ALA A 43 -8.21 19.79 -7.55
C ALA A 43 -9.19 19.68 -8.71
N ILE A 44 -9.94 18.60 -8.81
CA ILE A 44 -10.99 18.41 -9.83
C ILE A 44 -12.07 19.46 -9.68
N GLU A 45 -12.54 19.72 -8.46
CA GLU A 45 -13.53 20.76 -8.17
C GLU A 45 -13.04 22.15 -8.58
N ASN A 46 -11.75 22.38 -8.50
CA ASN A 46 -11.10 23.62 -8.92
C ASN A 46 -10.76 23.69 -10.42
N GLY A 47 -11.23 22.75 -11.21
CA GLY A 47 -11.11 22.76 -12.66
C GLY A 47 -9.89 22.04 -13.23
N VAL A 48 -9.16 21.30 -12.42
CA VAL A 48 -8.04 20.48 -12.92
C VAL A 48 -8.58 19.24 -13.62
N ASP A 49 -8.11 18.99 -14.83
CA ASP A 49 -8.48 17.81 -15.60
C ASP A 49 -7.60 16.62 -15.22
N VAL A 50 -8.05 15.83 -14.28
CA VAL A 50 -7.33 14.64 -13.78
C VAL A 50 -7.75 13.42 -14.58
N MET A 51 -6.81 12.83 -15.30
CA MET A 51 -7.05 11.65 -16.14
C MET A 51 -7.06 10.34 -15.35
N GLY A 52 -6.39 10.29 -14.22
CA GLY A 52 -6.31 9.07 -13.41
C GLY A 52 -5.33 9.19 -12.26
N TYR A 53 -5.29 8.15 -11.45
CA TYR A 53 -4.40 8.05 -10.31
C TYR A 53 -3.77 6.66 -10.26
N THR A 54 -2.46 6.61 -10.21
CA THR A 54 -1.72 5.35 -10.12
C THR A 54 -0.91 5.30 -8.84
N VAL A 55 -0.92 4.14 -8.20
CA VAL A 55 -0.16 3.89 -6.98
C VAL A 55 1.11 3.12 -7.33
N TRP A 56 2.21 3.49 -6.71
CA TRP A 56 3.48 2.79 -6.90
C TRP A 56 3.45 1.42 -6.25
N GLY A 57 3.40 0.39 -7.09
CA GLY A 57 3.47 -1.01 -6.67
C GLY A 57 2.17 -1.55 -6.07
N CYS A 58 1.54 -2.51 -6.73
CA CYS A 58 0.43 -3.26 -6.13
C CYS A 58 0.92 -4.40 -5.24
N ILE A 59 2.10 -4.93 -5.54
CA ILE A 59 2.75 -6.04 -4.82
C ILE A 59 4.05 -5.50 -4.22
N ASP A 60 4.43 -6.00 -3.05
CA ASP A 60 5.71 -5.66 -2.45
C ASP A 60 6.85 -5.96 -3.45
N LEU A 61 7.75 -5.01 -3.58
CA LEU A 61 8.83 -5.06 -4.56
C LEU A 61 10.14 -4.55 -3.96
N VAL A 62 11.23 -4.85 -4.64
CA VAL A 62 12.55 -4.33 -4.26
C VAL A 62 12.61 -2.84 -4.60
N SER A 63 13.01 -2.03 -3.63
CA SER A 63 13.18 -0.59 -3.85
C SER A 63 14.28 -0.32 -4.88
N ALA A 64 13.95 0.46 -5.92
CA ALA A 64 14.88 0.78 -7.00
C ALA A 64 16.10 1.57 -6.53
N SER A 65 15.92 2.44 -5.53
CA SER A 65 16.99 3.32 -5.07
C SER A 65 17.87 2.72 -3.98
N THR A 66 17.35 1.78 -3.18
CA THR A 66 18.05 1.24 -2.01
C THR A 66 18.24 -0.28 -2.06
N ALA A 67 17.67 -0.94 -3.05
CA ALA A 67 17.69 -2.40 -3.20
C ALA A 67 17.16 -3.16 -1.99
N GLN A 68 16.19 -2.57 -1.28
CA GLN A 68 15.59 -3.15 -0.07
C GLN A 68 14.18 -3.65 -0.34
N MET A 69 13.90 -4.88 0.08
CA MET A 69 12.58 -5.46 0.08
C MET A 69 11.75 -5.02 1.30
N SER A 70 12.41 -4.69 2.38
CA SER A 70 11.80 -4.32 3.66
C SER A 70 10.94 -3.04 3.62
N LYS A 71 11.10 -2.21 2.61
CA LYS A 71 10.28 -1.00 2.44
C LYS A 71 8.82 -1.28 2.10
N ARG A 72 8.54 -2.39 1.45
CA ARG A 72 7.20 -2.95 1.24
C ARG A 72 6.17 -1.95 0.76
N TYR A 73 6.32 -1.50 -0.48
CA TYR A 73 5.46 -0.50 -1.10
C TYR A 73 4.06 -0.99 -1.47
N GLY A 74 3.86 -2.30 -1.58
CA GLY A 74 2.65 -2.87 -2.15
C GLY A 74 1.46 -2.97 -1.20
N MET A 75 0.33 -3.31 -1.75
CA MET A 75 -0.89 -3.68 -1.05
C MET A 75 -1.00 -5.19 -0.84
N ILE A 76 -0.10 -5.93 -1.46
CA ILE A 76 0.05 -7.38 -1.30
C ILE A 76 1.44 -7.63 -0.70
N TYR A 77 1.45 -8.27 0.47
CA TYR A 77 2.68 -8.65 1.14
C TYR A 77 3.34 -9.82 0.43
N VAL A 78 4.66 -9.76 0.27
CA VAL A 78 5.48 -10.86 -0.24
C VAL A 78 6.46 -11.28 0.85
N ASP A 79 6.46 -12.55 1.19
CA ASP A 79 7.38 -13.10 2.20
C ASP A 79 8.78 -13.27 1.61
N ARG A 80 9.49 -12.17 1.56
CA ARG A 80 10.88 -12.10 1.14
C ARG A 80 11.62 -11.05 1.96
N ASN A 81 12.78 -11.40 2.46
CA ASN A 81 13.67 -10.52 3.23
C ASN A 81 14.72 -9.88 2.31
N ASP A 82 15.43 -8.87 2.82
CA ASP A 82 16.46 -8.15 2.07
C ASP A 82 17.62 -9.05 1.64
N ASP A 83 17.91 -10.12 2.39
CA ASP A 83 18.93 -11.12 2.07
C ASP A 83 18.49 -12.17 1.05
N GLY A 84 17.25 -12.07 0.56
CA GLY A 84 16.68 -13.01 -0.40
C GLY A 84 16.02 -14.23 0.23
N SER A 85 16.04 -14.39 1.55
CA SER A 85 15.31 -15.46 2.25
C SER A 85 13.81 -15.19 2.26
N GLY A 86 13.02 -16.22 2.51
CA GLY A 86 11.57 -16.17 2.57
C GLY A 86 10.93 -17.19 1.64
N THR A 87 9.62 -17.38 1.78
CA THR A 87 8.86 -18.40 1.07
C THR A 87 8.25 -17.89 -0.24
N LEU A 88 8.28 -16.57 -0.48
CA LEU A 88 7.58 -15.87 -1.56
C LEU A 88 6.05 -16.00 -1.49
N LYS A 89 5.51 -16.49 -0.39
CA LYS A 89 4.07 -16.49 -0.15
C LYS A 89 3.56 -15.06 -0.13
N ARG A 90 2.31 -14.89 -0.55
CA ARG A 90 1.68 -13.58 -0.71
C ARG A 90 0.39 -13.50 0.07
N TRP A 91 0.17 -12.36 0.72
CA TRP A 91 -1.05 -12.09 1.47
C TRP A 91 -1.54 -10.68 1.16
N LYS A 92 -2.86 -10.55 1.02
CA LYS A 92 -3.48 -9.23 0.88
C LYS A 92 -3.32 -8.47 2.19
N LYS A 93 -2.90 -7.21 2.10
CA LYS A 93 -2.87 -6.30 3.24
C LYS A 93 -4.26 -5.68 3.43
N LYS A 94 -4.47 -5.02 4.56
CA LYS A 94 -5.71 -4.29 4.82
C LYS A 94 -5.98 -3.25 3.73
N SER A 95 -4.95 -2.56 3.26
CA SER A 95 -5.04 -1.58 2.18
C SER A 95 -5.57 -2.15 0.87
N PHE A 96 -5.34 -3.43 0.59
CA PHE A 96 -5.86 -4.08 -0.62
C PHE A 96 -7.39 -4.01 -0.67
N GLY A 97 -8.05 -4.46 0.39
CA GLY A 97 -9.51 -4.43 0.46
C GLY A 97 -10.07 -3.01 0.47
N TRP A 98 -9.42 -2.11 1.19
CA TRP A 98 -9.81 -0.72 1.22
C TRP A 98 -9.72 -0.07 -0.17
N TYR A 99 -8.60 -0.27 -0.87
CA TYR A 99 -8.41 0.33 -2.19
C TYR A 99 -9.33 -0.28 -3.25
N GLN A 100 -9.59 -1.58 -3.17
CA GLN A 100 -10.59 -2.24 -4.00
C GLN A 100 -11.95 -1.57 -3.85
N ASN A 101 -12.34 -1.25 -2.63
CA ASN A 101 -13.59 -0.54 -2.36
C ASN A 101 -13.57 0.90 -2.90
N VAL A 102 -12.45 1.60 -2.78
CA VAL A 102 -12.29 2.95 -3.34
C VAL A 102 -12.51 2.93 -4.85
N ILE A 103 -11.93 1.97 -5.55
CA ILE A 103 -12.11 1.80 -6.99
C ILE A 103 -13.57 1.51 -7.33
N ALA A 104 -14.21 0.60 -6.61
CA ALA A 104 -15.60 0.23 -6.84
C ALA A 104 -16.56 1.40 -6.62
N LYS A 105 -16.24 2.30 -5.69
CA LYS A 105 -17.03 3.50 -5.38
C LYS A 105 -16.56 4.75 -6.14
N ASN A 106 -15.60 4.59 -7.03
CA ASN A 106 -15.02 5.70 -7.81
C ASN A 106 -14.54 6.86 -6.93
N GLY A 107 -13.91 6.53 -5.79
CA GLY A 107 -13.36 7.51 -4.86
C GLY A 107 -14.37 8.29 -4.02
N ARG A 108 -15.65 7.97 -4.11
CA ARG A 108 -16.72 8.72 -3.41
C ARG A 108 -16.80 8.40 -1.92
N GLU A 109 -16.30 7.23 -1.52
CA GLU A 109 -16.26 6.80 -0.13
C GLU A 109 -14.82 6.45 0.23
N LEU A 110 -14.23 7.22 1.10
CA LEU A 110 -12.89 7.03 1.62
C LEU A 110 -12.93 6.66 3.14
#